data_be0a4109ce50021bcf73c84063268474
#
_entry.id   be0a4109ce50021bcf73c84063268474
#
_cell.length_a   1.000
_cell.length_b   1.000
_cell.length_c   1.000
_cell.angle_alpha   90.00
_cell.angle_beta   90.00
_cell.angle_gamma   90.00
#
_symmetry.space_group_name_H-M   'P 1'
#
loop_
_entity.id
_entity.type
_entity.pdbx_description
1 polymer ?
#
loop_
_entity_poly.entity_id
_entity_poly.type
_entity_poly.pdbx_seq_one_letter_code
_entity_poly.pdbx_strand_id
1 'polypeptide(L)'
;MPKPKILIDEMDDGWDEKLQQMGFDAYSVKKLRANGKKLRTDYSVINYARENDMILVTRDTESGQACEENNLPYILLDIIPLY
;
A
#
# COMPACT_ATOMS: atom_id res chain seq x y z
N MET A 1 -18.55 10.91 5.68
CA MET A 1 -17.81 9.65 5.78
C MET A 1 -16.34 9.88 5.54
N PRO A 2 -15.48 9.38 6.40
CA PRO A 2 -14.05 9.52 6.15
C PRO A 2 -13.65 8.75 4.89
N LYS A 3 -12.75 9.33 4.11
CA LYS A 3 -12.21 8.66 2.94
C LYS A 3 -11.31 7.52 3.38
N PRO A 4 -11.30 6.39 2.67
CA PRO A 4 -10.38 5.31 3.02
C PRO A 4 -8.94 5.78 2.86
N LYS A 5 -8.10 5.34 3.78
CA LYS A 5 -6.66 5.56 3.68
C LYS A 5 -6.05 4.44 2.87
N ILE A 6 -5.17 4.78 1.98
CA ILE A 6 -4.52 3.83 1.07
C ILE A 6 -3.03 3.90 1.28
N LEU A 7 -2.41 2.73 1.48
CA LEU A 7 -0.97 2.60 1.56
C LEU A 7 -0.47 1.88 0.33
N ILE A 8 0.40 2.53 -0.42
CA ILE A 8 0.93 1.99 -1.66
C ILE A 8 2.30 1.37 -1.39
N ASP A 9 2.41 0.08 -1.65
CA ASP A 9 3.66 -0.66 -1.53
C ASP A 9 4.67 -0.15 -2.57
N GLU A 10 5.88 -0.71 -2.58
CA GLU A 10 6.94 -0.29 -3.51
C GLU A 10 6.50 -0.53 -4.95
N MET A 11 5.85 0.45 -5.52
CA MET A 11 5.33 0.44 -6.88
C MET A 11 5.92 1.61 -7.64
N ASP A 12 5.53 1.74 -8.89
CA ASP A 12 5.95 2.85 -9.74
C ASP A 12 5.65 4.18 -9.06
N ASP A 13 6.60 5.11 -9.20
CA ASP A 13 6.48 6.43 -8.62
C ASP A 13 5.23 7.16 -9.12
N GLY A 14 4.60 7.90 -8.23
CA GLY A 14 3.50 8.77 -8.59
C GLY A 14 2.10 8.22 -8.34
N TRP A 15 1.97 6.95 -7.96
CA TRP A 15 0.65 6.38 -7.69
C TRP A 15 -0.04 7.05 -6.51
N ASP A 16 0.72 7.36 -5.46
CA ASP A 16 0.16 8.06 -4.30
C ASP A 16 -0.32 9.45 -4.69
N GLU A 17 0.44 10.16 -5.52
CA GLU A 17 0.06 11.49 -5.99
C GLU A 17 -1.18 11.45 -6.88
N LYS A 18 -1.28 10.46 -7.77
CA LYS A 18 -2.44 10.29 -8.62
C LYS A 18 -3.70 10.05 -7.80
N LEU A 19 -3.61 9.19 -6.80
CA LEU A 19 -4.75 8.90 -5.93
C LEU A 19 -5.12 10.12 -5.09
N GLN A 20 -4.13 10.87 -4.62
CA GLN A 20 -4.38 12.12 -3.89
C GLN A 20 -5.13 13.12 -4.76
N GLN A 21 -4.76 13.25 -6.02
CA GLN A 21 -5.46 14.11 -6.97
C GLN A 21 -6.90 13.69 -7.19
N MET A 22 -7.18 12.40 -7.07
CA MET A 22 -8.53 11.86 -7.19
C MET A 22 -9.33 12.00 -5.89
N GLY A 23 -8.74 12.55 -4.85
CA GLY A 23 -9.41 12.79 -3.58
C GLY A 23 -9.24 11.69 -2.54
N PHE A 24 -8.35 10.72 -2.77
CA PHE A 24 -8.06 9.67 -1.79
C PHE A 24 -6.95 10.10 -0.85
N ASP A 25 -6.98 9.57 0.37
CA ASP A 25 -5.93 9.78 1.36
C ASP A 25 -4.88 8.67 1.18
N ALA A 26 -3.92 8.90 0.28
CA ALA A 26 -2.96 7.90 -0.14
C ALA A 26 -1.56 8.23 0.36
N TYR A 27 -0.84 7.17 0.74
CA TYR A 27 0.53 7.25 1.26
C TYR A 27 1.40 6.24 0.53
N SER A 28 2.68 6.54 0.41
CA SER A 28 3.64 5.66 -0.25
C SER A 28 4.60 5.09 0.78
N VAL A 29 4.77 3.76 0.79
CA VAL A 29 5.76 3.09 1.64
C VAL A 29 7.15 3.67 1.39
N LYS A 30 7.48 3.90 0.11
CA LYS A 30 8.78 4.45 -0.26
C LYS A 30 9.03 5.82 0.39
N LYS A 31 8.03 6.70 0.34
CA LYS A 31 8.14 8.04 0.94
C LYS A 31 8.17 7.99 2.47
N LEU A 32 7.36 7.12 3.07
CA LEU A 32 7.37 6.95 4.52
C LEU A 32 8.71 6.44 5.01
N ARG A 33 9.30 5.48 4.28
CA ARG A 33 10.62 4.95 4.59
C ARG A 33 11.68 6.06 4.50
N ALA A 34 11.59 6.90 3.47
CA ALA A 34 12.50 8.03 3.29
C ALA A 34 12.38 9.04 4.42
N ASN A 35 11.21 9.12 5.08
CA ASN A 35 10.96 10.01 6.22
C ASN A 35 11.30 9.35 7.56
N GLY A 36 12.00 8.22 7.55
CA GLY A 36 12.48 7.59 8.78
C GLY A 36 11.60 6.49 9.34
N LYS A 37 10.50 6.13 8.69
CA LYS A 37 9.67 5.01 9.14
C LYS A 37 10.37 3.68 8.84
N LYS A 38 10.33 2.77 9.80
CA LYS A 38 11.01 1.47 9.68
C LYS A 38 10.11 0.45 9.00
N LEU A 39 9.84 0.66 7.72
CA LEU A 39 8.96 -0.20 6.91
C LEU A 39 9.82 -1.05 5.97
N ARG A 40 10.58 -2.00 6.51
CA ARG A 40 11.55 -2.78 5.75
C ARG A 40 11.09 -4.18 5.38
N THR A 41 10.06 -4.68 6.03
CA THR A 41 9.55 -6.03 5.78
C THR A 41 8.06 -5.95 5.44
N ASP A 42 7.53 -6.98 4.77
CA ASP A 42 6.11 -7.04 4.49
C ASP A 42 5.30 -6.96 5.78
N TYR A 43 5.80 -7.60 6.82
CA TYR A 43 5.11 -7.60 8.11
C TYR A 43 5.05 -6.20 8.73
N SER A 44 6.14 -5.42 8.64
CA SER A 44 6.15 -4.06 9.16
C SER A 44 5.19 -3.14 8.40
N VAL A 45 5.10 -3.33 7.08
CA VAL A 45 4.16 -2.59 6.24
C VAL A 45 2.72 -2.93 6.61
N ILE A 46 2.44 -4.23 6.78
CA ILE A 46 1.10 -4.70 7.15
C ILE A 46 0.69 -4.14 8.52
N ASN A 47 1.58 -4.19 9.50
CA ASN A 47 1.30 -3.63 10.82
C ASN A 47 1.03 -2.14 10.77
N TYR A 48 1.81 -1.41 9.99
CA TYR A 48 1.59 0.02 9.81
C TYR A 48 0.21 0.31 9.21
N ALA A 49 -0.16 -0.45 8.19
CA ALA A 49 -1.47 -0.30 7.56
C ALA A 49 -2.59 -0.62 8.54
N ARG A 50 -2.43 -1.67 9.33
CA ARG A 50 -3.43 -2.06 10.33
C ARG A 50 -3.60 -0.98 11.40
N GLU A 51 -2.50 -0.47 11.92
CA GLU A 51 -2.53 0.54 12.98
C GLU A 51 -3.14 1.87 12.51
N ASN A 52 -3.08 2.13 11.23
CA ASN A 52 -3.56 3.37 10.65
C ASN A 52 -4.84 3.20 9.81
N ASP A 53 -5.46 2.02 9.88
CA ASP A 53 -6.69 1.71 9.15
C ASP A 53 -6.55 1.94 7.65
N MET A 54 -5.47 1.44 7.07
CA MET A 54 -5.17 1.59 5.66
C MET A 54 -5.47 0.33 4.86
N ILE A 55 -5.79 0.51 3.59
CA ILE A 55 -5.86 -0.57 2.61
C ILE A 55 -4.52 -0.61 1.88
N LEU A 56 -3.89 -1.77 1.83
CA LEU A 56 -2.61 -1.92 1.14
C LEU A 56 -2.85 -2.18 -0.34
N VAL A 57 -2.21 -1.40 -1.19
CA VAL A 57 -2.19 -1.64 -2.63
C VAL A 57 -0.80 -2.13 -3.02
N THR A 58 -0.73 -3.32 -3.61
CA THR A 58 0.54 -3.96 -3.94
C THR A 58 0.45 -4.69 -5.27
N ARG A 59 1.59 -4.90 -5.91
CA ARG A 59 1.71 -5.76 -7.09
C ARG A 59 2.34 -7.10 -6.75
N ASP A 60 2.83 -7.25 -5.53
CA ASP A 60 3.54 -8.43 -5.10
C ASP A 60 2.55 -9.44 -4.53
N THR A 61 2.50 -10.63 -5.12
CA THR A 61 1.60 -11.69 -4.65
C THR A 61 1.96 -12.15 -3.24
N GLU A 62 3.24 -12.11 -2.88
CA GLU A 62 3.66 -12.47 -1.53
C GLU A 62 3.12 -11.49 -0.50
N SER A 63 3.17 -10.19 -0.81
CA SER A 63 2.60 -9.16 0.06
C SER A 63 1.09 -9.33 0.19
N GLY A 64 0.41 -9.61 -0.93
CA GLY A 64 -1.03 -9.87 -0.91
C GLY A 64 -1.39 -11.08 -0.06
N GLN A 65 -0.62 -12.16 -0.18
CA GLN A 65 -0.83 -13.36 0.61
C GLN A 65 -0.62 -13.07 2.10
N ALA A 66 0.40 -12.30 2.44
CA ALA A 66 0.65 -11.90 3.83
C ALA A 66 -0.52 -11.08 4.39
N CYS A 67 -1.11 -10.21 3.57
CA CYS A 67 -2.29 -9.46 3.98
C CYS A 67 -3.47 -10.38 4.26
N GLU A 68 -3.71 -11.38 3.42
CA GLU A 68 -4.77 -12.37 3.66
C GLU A 68 -4.56 -13.10 4.98
N GLU A 69 -3.34 -13.56 5.23
CA GLU A 69 -3.01 -14.28 6.44
C GLU A 69 -3.20 -13.43 7.70
N ASN A 70 -3.09 -12.12 7.57
CA ASN A 70 -3.22 -11.19 8.68
C ASN A 70 -4.55 -10.45 8.70
N ASN A 71 -5.49 -10.85 7.86
CA ASN A 71 -6.83 -10.24 7.77
C ASN A 71 -6.79 -8.74 7.50
N LEU A 72 -5.82 -8.30 6.70
CA LEU A 72 -5.71 -6.91 6.31
C LEU A 72 -6.35 -6.72 4.93
N PRO A 73 -7.23 -5.72 4.75
CA PRO A 73 -7.75 -5.44 3.41
C PRO A 73 -6.63 -4.98 2.49
N TYR A 74 -6.61 -5.52 1.28
CA TYR A 74 -5.59 -5.20 0.30
C TYR A 74 -6.15 -5.26 -1.11
N ILE A 75 -5.45 -4.61 -2.02
CA ILE A 75 -5.73 -4.67 -3.46
C ILE A 75 -4.46 -5.15 -4.14
N LEU A 76 -4.57 -6.28 -4.83
CA LEU A 76 -3.46 -6.81 -5.62
C LEU A 76 -3.65 -6.37 -7.07
N LEU A 77 -2.70 -5.60 -7.57
CA LEU A 77 -2.73 -5.13 -8.95
C LEU A 77 -2.05 -6.14 -9.86
N ASP A 78 -2.81 -6.74 -10.75
CA ASP A 78 -2.27 -7.60 -11.79
C ASP A 78 -1.86 -6.75 -12.98
N ILE A 79 -0.60 -6.90 -13.38
CA ILE A 79 -0.14 -6.31 -14.61
C ILE A 79 -0.27 -7.38 -15.67
N ILE A 80 -1.23 -7.22 -16.57
CA ILE A 80 -1.34 -8.08 -17.71
C ILE A 80 -0.41 -7.50 -18.77
N PRO A 81 0.67 -8.22 -19.11
CA PRO A 81 1.54 -7.71 -20.17
C PRO A 81 0.78 -7.64 -21.47
N LEU A 82 0.89 -6.51 -22.12
CA LEU A 82 0.32 -6.32 -23.44
C LEU A 82 1.36 -6.77 -24.48
N TYR A 83 1.04 -7.81 -25.20
CA TYR A 83 1.87 -8.30 -26.28
C TYR A 83 1.27 -7.89 -27.60
#